data_f0d20f68d198714ffbf9e6af7cb4b583
#
_entry.id   f0d20f68d198714ffbf9e6af7cb4b583
#
_cell.length_a   1.000
_cell.length_b   1.000
_cell.length_c   1.000
_cell.angle_alpha   90.00
_cell.angle_beta   90.00
_cell.angle_gamma   90.00
#
_symmetry.space_group_name_H-M   'P 1'
#
loop_
_entity.id
_entity.type
_entity.pdbx_description
1 polymer ?
#
loop_
_entity_poly.entity_id
_entity_poly.type
_entity_poly.pdbx_seq_one_letter_code
_entity_poly.pdbx_strand_id
1 'polypeptide(L)'
;MTIRLWYQSLSRDGAWTPYRDTLRRSLDAIKDPETEIHIAGTTRTGGVADQYRYLELLATVEVLENCQRAVREGYDAFLIGNIADPGLVQAREIANIPVLGLCDTAMHAACLMGASFGFVTLNEKYGPKLRENAARAGLSSRLAGVGRMDLDRILDMNAGFADPARRQELAEAFLDVADTPEAPEVVIAGGGVMMALLAEAGVTRTRKGATVLNGVLSLVKMAEAAVRMDRLLGGAFTSKRLTAAPPGPDQIAEIRRFCGDVYPTVS
;
A
#
# COMPACT_ATOMS: atom_id res chain seq x y z
N MET A 1 2.20 -5.34 24.89
CA MET A 1 0.94 -4.61 24.61
C MET A 1 0.58 -4.89 23.17
N THR A 2 -0.55 -5.49 22.89
CA THR A 2 -0.99 -5.87 21.53
C THR A 2 -1.01 -4.65 20.62
N ILE A 3 -0.61 -4.85 19.34
CA ILE A 3 -0.72 -3.87 18.26
C ILE A 3 -1.82 -4.34 17.33
N ARG A 4 -2.83 -3.50 17.08
CA ARG A 4 -3.95 -3.80 16.19
C ARG A 4 -3.85 -2.99 14.92
N LEU A 5 -3.58 -3.64 13.79
CA LEU A 5 -3.41 -3.02 12.49
C LEU A 5 -4.65 -3.27 11.61
N TRP A 6 -5.15 -2.22 10.96
CA TRP A 6 -6.13 -2.34 9.89
C TRP A 6 -5.41 -2.34 8.54
N TYR A 7 -5.47 -3.45 7.81
CA TYR A 7 -4.95 -3.56 6.45
C TYR A 7 -6.08 -3.39 5.44
N GLN A 8 -6.11 -2.26 4.75
CA GLN A 8 -7.09 -1.93 3.73
C GLN A 8 -6.62 -2.40 2.36
N SER A 9 -7.15 -3.52 1.89
CA SER A 9 -6.99 -3.97 0.51
C SER A 9 -7.98 -3.23 -0.39
N LEU A 10 -7.61 -2.99 -1.66
CA LEU A 10 -8.54 -2.53 -2.69
C LEU A 10 -9.16 -3.70 -3.48
N SER A 11 -8.89 -4.93 -3.13
CA SER A 11 -9.65 -6.06 -3.65
C SER A 11 -11.06 -6.04 -3.07
N ARG A 12 -12.06 -6.36 -3.91
CA ARG A 12 -13.44 -6.46 -3.45
C ARG A 12 -13.59 -7.63 -2.47
N ASP A 13 -14.33 -7.42 -1.37
CA ASP A 13 -14.62 -8.48 -0.43
C ASP A 13 -15.38 -9.64 -1.11
N GLY A 14 -14.95 -10.87 -0.81
CA GLY A 14 -15.45 -12.08 -1.46
C GLY A 14 -14.91 -12.36 -2.86
N ALA A 15 -14.17 -11.42 -3.49
CA ALA A 15 -13.48 -11.67 -4.73
C ALA A 15 -12.00 -12.03 -4.49
N TRP A 16 -11.35 -12.66 -5.48
CA TRP A 16 -9.91 -12.97 -5.44
C TRP A 16 -9.49 -13.86 -4.25
N THR A 17 -10.30 -14.88 -3.93
CA THR A 17 -10.05 -15.73 -2.76
C THR A 17 -8.63 -16.29 -2.70
N PRO A 18 -8.03 -16.87 -3.77
CA PRO A 18 -6.66 -17.38 -3.69
C PRO A 18 -5.62 -16.31 -3.32
N TYR A 19 -5.75 -15.11 -3.87
CA TYR A 19 -4.89 -13.98 -3.48
C TYR A 19 -5.08 -13.59 -2.02
N ARG A 20 -6.34 -13.48 -1.54
CA ARG A 20 -6.62 -13.10 -0.14
C ARG A 20 -6.08 -14.10 0.86
N ASP A 21 -6.19 -15.40 0.55
CA ASP A 21 -5.65 -16.46 1.39
C ASP A 21 -4.12 -16.40 1.44
N THR A 22 -3.48 -16.16 0.30
CA THR A 22 -2.03 -15.96 0.24
C THR A 22 -1.60 -14.70 0.98
N LEU A 23 -2.31 -13.58 0.81
CA LEU A 23 -2.04 -12.35 1.54
C LEU A 23 -2.14 -12.58 3.06
N ARG A 24 -3.19 -13.27 3.52
CA ARG A 24 -3.36 -13.59 4.95
C ARG A 24 -2.19 -14.42 5.48
N ARG A 25 -1.82 -15.51 4.79
CA ARG A 25 -0.66 -16.33 5.19
C ARG A 25 0.63 -15.50 5.25
N SER A 26 0.84 -14.63 4.25
CA SER A 26 2.00 -13.75 4.22
C SER A 26 2.01 -12.76 5.39
N LEU A 27 0.87 -12.13 5.68
CA LEU A 27 0.74 -11.20 6.81
C LEU A 27 0.96 -11.91 8.15
N ASP A 28 0.40 -13.11 8.32
CA ASP A 28 0.57 -13.91 9.54
C ASP A 28 2.02 -14.38 9.74
N ALA A 29 2.75 -14.62 8.65
CA ALA A 29 4.15 -15.03 8.71
C ALA A 29 5.12 -13.86 9.04
N ILE A 30 4.75 -12.63 8.68
CA ILE A 30 5.66 -11.47 8.83
C ILE A 30 5.37 -10.60 10.06
N LYS A 31 4.16 -10.61 10.60
CA LYS A 31 3.78 -9.81 11.77
C LYS A 31 4.53 -10.26 13.02
N ASP A 32 4.73 -9.36 13.97
CA ASP A 32 5.23 -9.70 15.30
C ASP A 32 4.18 -10.54 16.06
N PRO A 33 4.58 -11.39 17.01
CA PRO A 33 3.65 -12.25 17.75
C PRO A 33 2.52 -11.49 18.48
N GLU A 34 2.80 -10.28 18.94
CA GLU A 34 1.81 -9.43 19.60
C GLU A 34 0.99 -8.57 18.63
N THR A 35 1.16 -8.69 17.33
CA THR A 35 0.43 -7.92 16.32
C THR A 35 -0.77 -8.70 15.81
N GLU A 36 -1.93 -8.05 15.79
CA GLU A 36 -3.15 -8.51 15.16
C GLU A 36 -3.42 -7.70 13.89
N ILE A 37 -3.74 -8.37 12.78
CA ILE A 37 -4.02 -7.70 11.50
C ILE A 37 -5.44 -8.04 11.04
N HIS A 38 -6.28 -7.02 10.95
CA HIS A 38 -7.58 -7.09 10.29
C HIS A 38 -7.42 -6.74 8.81
N ILE A 39 -7.90 -7.61 7.92
CA ILE A 39 -7.89 -7.37 6.47
C ILE A 39 -9.29 -7.00 6.03
N ALA A 40 -9.48 -5.76 5.58
CA ALA A 40 -10.70 -5.28 4.95
C ALA A 40 -10.49 -5.11 3.45
N GLY A 41 -11.49 -5.45 2.66
CA GLY A 41 -11.58 -5.11 1.24
C GLY A 41 -12.45 -3.89 0.99
N THR A 42 -12.80 -3.66 -0.27
CA THR A 42 -13.84 -2.73 -0.68
C THR A 42 -15.14 -3.47 -0.98
N THR A 43 -16.27 -2.80 -0.85
CA THR A 43 -17.60 -3.40 -1.08
C THR A 43 -18.26 -2.84 -2.34
N ARG A 44 -18.01 -1.57 -2.67
CA ARG A 44 -18.64 -0.85 -3.79
C ARG A 44 -17.80 -0.90 -5.06
N THR A 45 -16.48 -0.81 -4.89
CA THR A 45 -15.50 -0.80 -5.98
C THR A 45 -14.45 -1.88 -5.75
N GLY A 46 -13.33 -1.81 -6.43
CA GLY A 46 -12.17 -2.66 -6.15
C GLY A 46 -11.79 -3.62 -7.28
N GLY A 47 -10.80 -4.44 -7.03
CA GLY A 47 -10.19 -5.31 -8.02
C GLY A 47 -9.34 -4.56 -9.02
N VAL A 48 -9.66 -4.66 -10.30
CA VAL A 48 -8.93 -3.99 -11.40
C VAL A 48 -9.29 -2.51 -11.57
N ALA A 49 -10.23 -1.99 -10.78
CA ALA A 49 -10.79 -0.66 -10.97
C ALA A 49 -9.79 0.47 -10.66
N ASP A 50 -8.88 0.24 -9.70
CA ASP A 50 -7.89 1.22 -9.25
C ASP A 50 -6.86 1.64 -10.30
N GLN A 51 -6.74 0.91 -11.41
CA GLN A 51 -5.93 1.35 -12.55
C GLN A 51 -6.53 2.59 -13.26
N TYR A 52 -7.84 2.82 -13.15
CA TYR A 52 -8.54 3.96 -13.75
C TYR A 52 -8.76 5.05 -12.72
N ARG A 53 -8.32 6.29 -13.01
CA ARG A 53 -8.35 7.45 -12.10
C ARG A 53 -9.74 7.73 -11.51
N TYR A 54 -10.79 7.63 -12.33
CA TYR A 54 -12.16 7.85 -11.86
C TYR A 54 -12.61 6.78 -10.87
N LEU A 55 -12.35 5.51 -11.19
CA LEU A 55 -12.72 4.39 -10.30
C LEU A 55 -11.86 4.36 -9.04
N GLU A 56 -10.59 4.75 -9.14
CA GLU A 56 -9.70 4.95 -7.99
C GLU A 56 -10.27 6.02 -7.04
N LEU A 57 -10.80 7.15 -7.58
CA LEU A 57 -11.43 8.18 -6.76
C LEU A 57 -12.62 7.62 -5.96
N LEU A 58 -13.48 6.83 -6.60
CA LEU A 58 -14.61 6.19 -5.92
C LEU A 58 -14.14 5.19 -4.84
N ALA A 59 -13.09 4.42 -5.11
CA ALA A 59 -12.49 3.53 -4.13
C ALA A 59 -11.84 4.32 -2.97
N THR A 60 -11.25 5.48 -3.25
CA THR A 60 -10.64 6.36 -2.24
C THR A 60 -11.65 6.79 -1.19
N VAL A 61 -12.88 7.12 -1.58
CA VAL A 61 -13.93 7.49 -0.62
C VAL A 61 -14.18 6.35 0.38
N GLU A 62 -14.29 5.11 -0.10
CA GLU A 62 -14.50 3.94 0.75
C GLU A 62 -13.27 3.64 1.65
N VAL A 63 -12.06 3.86 1.14
CA VAL A 63 -10.82 3.76 1.94
C VAL A 63 -10.85 4.74 3.12
N LEU A 64 -11.29 5.98 2.89
CA LEU A 64 -11.38 7.01 3.93
C LEU A 64 -12.48 6.70 4.96
N GLU A 65 -13.62 6.18 4.53
CA GLU A 65 -14.69 5.69 5.43
C GLU A 65 -14.18 4.55 6.33
N ASN A 66 -13.42 3.60 5.76
CA ASN A 66 -12.80 2.52 6.51
C ASN A 66 -11.68 3.00 7.43
N CYS A 67 -10.94 4.04 7.06
CA CYS A 67 -9.96 4.68 7.93
C CYS A 67 -10.63 5.26 9.20
N GLN A 68 -11.73 5.98 9.02
CA GLN A 68 -12.52 6.49 10.15
C GLN A 68 -13.10 5.36 11.01
N ARG A 69 -13.53 4.27 10.37
CA ARG A 69 -14.01 3.09 11.07
C ARG A 69 -12.90 2.45 11.92
N ALA A 70 -11.69 2.32 11.36
CA ALA A 70 -10.53 1.80 12.09
C ALA A 70 -10.20 2.65 13.34
N VAL A 71 -10.25 3.98 13.23
CA VAL A 71 -10.08 4.88 14.38
C VAL A 71 -11.15 4.63 15.44
N ARG A 72 -12.44 4.59 15.06
CA ARG A 72 -13.55 4.37 16.02
C ARG A 72 -13.49 2.99 16.69
N GLU A 73 -13.00 1.97 15.99
CA GLU A 73 -12.85 0.60 16.52
C GLU A 73 -11.55 0.39 17.32
N GLY A 74 -10.74 1.44 17.50
CA GLY A 74 -9.54 1.43 18.33
C GLY A 74 -8.38 0.63 17.74
N TYR A 75 -8.18 0.69 16.41
CA TYR A 75 -6.97 0.19 15.79
C TYR A 75 -5.82 1.17 16.02
N ASP A 76 -4.59 0.63 16.15
CA ASP A 76 -3.39 1.42 16.44
C ASP A 76 -2.76 2.04 15.17
N ALA A 77 -3.02 1.48 13.98
CA ALA A 77 -2.60 2.05 12.71
C ALA A 77 -3.51 1.59 11.55
N PHE A 78 -3.56 2.41 10.49
CA PHE A 78 -4.27 2.14 9.25
C PHE A 78 -3.30 2.00 8.08
N LEU A 79 -3.35 0.87 7.36
CA LEU A 79 -2.45 0.52 6.28
C LEU A 79 -3.21 0.49 4.96
N ILE A 80 -2.82 1.32 3.99
CA ILE A 80 -3.36 1.30 2.65
C ILE A 80 -2.58 0.28 1.82
N GLY A 81 -3.11 -0.93 1.69
CA GLY A 81 -2.48 -2.08 1.03
C GLY A 81 -2.59 -2.05 -0.51
N ASN A 82 -2.47 -0.86 -1.11
CA ASN A 82 -2.52 -0.67 -2.56
C ASN A 82 -1.38 0.24 -3.01
N ILE A 83 -0.75 -0.10 -4.14
CA ILE A 83 0.45 0.60 -4.64
C ILE A 83 0.16 2.02 -5.17
N ALA A 84 -1.08 2.38 -5.42
CA ALA A 84 -1.46 3.74 -5.78
C ALA A 84 -1.55 4.69 -4.57
N ASP A 85 -1.57 4.16 -3.35
CA ASP A 85 -1.76 4.88 -2.08
C ASP A 85 -2.99 5.80 -2.09
N PRO A 86 -4.19 5.31 -2.49
CA PRO A 86 -5.37 6.14 -2.60
C PRO A 86 -5.79 6.72 -1.25
N GLY A 87 -5.92 8.04 -1.17
CA GLY A 87 -6.37 8.73 0.03
C GLY A 87 -5.34 8.84 1.15
N LEU A 88 -4.06 8.52 0.93
CA LEU A 88 -3.02 8.55 1.97
C LEU A 88 -2.92 9.92 2.67
N VAL A 89 -2.91 11.00 1.90
CA VAL A 89 -2.80 12.37 2.44
C VAL A 89 -4.05 12.74 3.24
N GLN A 90 -5.22 12.45 2.69
CA GLN A 90 -6.51 12.71 3.32
C GLN A 90 -6.70 11.86 4.60
N ALA A 91 -6.30 10.59 4.56
CA ALA A 91 -6.35 9.72 5.73
C ALA A 91 -5.44 10.23 6.87
N ARG A 92 -4.25 10.74 6.54
CA ARG A 92 -3.36 11.39 7.52
C ARG A 92 -3.95 12.66 8.13
N GLU A 93 -4.83 13.39 7.41
CA GLU A 93 -5.54 14.55 7.95
C GLU A 93 -6.63 14.14 8.94
N ILE A 94 -7.47 13.17 8.56
CA ILE A 94 -8.68 12.80 9.33
C ILE A 94 -8.46 11.75 10.43
N ALA A 95 -7.30 11.09 10.50
CA ALA A 95 -7.00 10.06 11.49
C ALA A 95 -5.98 10.57 12.51
N ASN A 96 -6.17 10.20 13.79
CA ASN A 96 -5.26 10.45 14.89
C ASN A 96 -4.30 9.27 15.18
N ILE A 97 -4.33 8.24 14.35
CA ILE A 97 -3.42 7.09 14.38
C ILE A 97 -2.44 7.14 13.20
N PRO A 98 -1.29 6.45 13.25
CA PRO A 98 -0.40 6.32 12.11
C PRO A 98 -1.11 5.78 10.86
N VAL A 99 -0.93 6.44 9.71
CA VAL A 99 -1.43 5.99 8.40
C VAL A 99 -0.27 5.81 7.45
N LEU A 100 -0.11 4.58 6.95
CA LEU A 100 0.96 4.19 6.02
C LEU A 100 0.39 3.70 4.70
N GLY A 101 1.01 4.13 3.59
CA GLY A 101 0.70 3.67 2.24
C GLY A 101 1.72 2.63 1.76
N LEU A 102 1.28 1.70 0.93
CA LEU A 102 2.13 0.63 0.40
C LEU A 102 3.28 1.17 -0.46
N CYS A 103 2.97 2.11 -1.36
CA CYS A 103 3.96 2.72 -2.23
C CYS A 103 4.93 3.62 -1.46
N ASP A 104 4.38 4.54 -0.65
CA ASP A 104 5.13 5.49 0.16
C ASP A 104 6.13 4.75 1.07
N THR A 105 5.65 3.75 1.81
CA THR A 105 6.47 2.94 2.70
C THR A 105 7.52 2.12 1.96
N ALA A 106 7.15 1.48 0.83
CA ALA A 106 8.09 0.68 0.05
C ALA A 106 9.23 1.53 -0.54
N MET A 107 8.92 2.75 -1.04
CA MET A 107 9.95 3.66 -1.56
C MET A 107 10.93 4.12 -0.46
N HIS A 108 10.42 4.49 0.71
CA HIS A 108 11.28 4.88 1.83
C HIS A 108 12.13 3.71 2.34
N ALA A 109 11.55 2.51 2.46
CA ALA A 109 12.30 1.29 2.81
C ALA A 109 13.38 0.98 1.77
N ALA A 110 13.07 1.08 0.48
CA ALA A 110 14.04 0.87 -0.59
C ALA A 110 15.23 1.86 -0.50
N CYS A 111 14.99 3.10 -0.10
CA CYS A 111 16.04 4.10 0.11
C CYS A 111 16.99 3.79 1.29
N LEU A 112 16.58 2.93 2.22
CA LEU A 112 17.45 2.39 3.27
C LEU A 112 18.30 1.20 2.77
N MET A 113 17.87 0.55 1.67
CA MET A 113 18.47 -0.69 1.17
C MET A 113 19.43 -0.45 0.00
N GLY A 114 19.25 0.64 -0.76
CA GLY A 114 20.06 0.96 -1.92
C GLY A 114 20.00 2.43 -2.31
N ALA A 115 20.91 2.85 -3.18
CA ALA A 115 20.99 4.22 -3.68
C ALA A 115 19.89 4.56 -4.69
N SER A 116 19.33 3.55 -5.37
CA SER A 116 18.24 3.70 -6.34
C SER A 116 17.19 2.60 -6.20
N PHE A 117 15.95 2.93 -6.56
CA PHE A 117 14.86 1.96 -6.66
C PHE A 117 14.12 2.11 -7.98
N GLY A 118 13.42 1.06 -8.36
CA GLY A 118 12.50 1.08 -9.50
C GLY A 118 11.32 0.17 -9.26
N PHE A 119 10.35 0.25 -10.16
CA PHE A 119 9.16 -0.60 -10.10
C PHE A 119 9.05 -1.49 -11.33
N VAL A 120 8.45 -2.66 -11.14
CA VAL A 120 7.92 -3.48 -12.23
C VAL A 120 6.41 -3.59 -12.06
N THR A 121 5.64 -3.11 -13.05
CA THR A 121 4.18 -3.04 -13.02
C THR A 121 3.53 -4.02 -13.97
N LEU A 122 2.22 -4.22 -13.80
CA LEU A 122 1.41 -5.09 -14.65
C LEU A 122 0.84 -4.38 -15.88
N ASN A 123 0.73 -3.04 -15.85
CA ASN A 123 0.22 -2.28 -16.98
C ASN A 123 0.80 -0.85 -17.00
N GLU A 124 0.65 -0.21 -18.17
CA GLU A 124 1.18 1.13 -18.43
C GLU A 124 0.56 2.25 -17.58
N LYS A 125 -0.67 2.06 -17.07
CA LYS A 125 -1.39 3.09 -16.31
C LYS A 125 -0.80 3.35 -14.92
N TYR A 126 -0.12 2.35 -14.35
CA TYR A 126 0.56 2.53 -13.06
C TYR A 126 1.85 3.35 -13.17
N GLY A 127 2.54 3.33 -14.31
CA GLY A 127 3.78 4.07 -14.49
C GLY A 127 3.69 5.56 -14.11
N PRO A 128 2.76 6.33 -14.68
CA PRO A 128 2.53 7.73 -14.29
C PRO A 128 2.18 7.89 -12.80
N LYS A 129 1.31 7.04 -12.25
CA LYS A 129 0.93 7.11 -10.82
C LYS A 129 2.11 6.91 -9.88
N LEU A 130 2.97 5.95 -10.17
CA LEU A 130 4.16 5.67 -9.34
C LEU A 130 5.18 6.82 -9.40
N ARG A 131 5.33 7.46 -10.57
CA ARG A 131 6.17 8.67 -10.71
C ARG A 131 5.58 9.85 -9.92
N GLU A 132 4.25 10.04 -9.94
CA GLU A 132 3.56 11.05 -9.13
C GLU A 132 3.74 10.77 -7.63
N ASN A 133 3.64 9.50 -7.19
CA ASN A 133 3.88 9.12 -5.81
C ASN A 133 5.33 9.40 -5.38
N ALA A 134 6.30 9.06 -6.24
CA ALA A 134 7.72 9.37 -5.98
C ALA A 134 7.98 10.87 -5.91
N ALA A 135 7.35 11.67 -6.78
CA ALA A 135 7.45 13.13 -6.75
C ALA A 135 6.85 13.72 -5.47
N ARG A 136 5.67 13.25 -5.06
CA ARG A 136 5.01 13.66 -3.81
C ARG A 136 5.84 13.31 -2.58
N ALA A 137 6.52 12.17 -2.59
CA ALA A 137 7.41 11.75 -1.51
C ALA A 137 8.79 12.44 -1.54
N GLY A 138 9.09 13.25 -2.57
CA GLY A 138 10.42 13.87 -2.75
C GLY A 138 11.50 12.90 -3.19
N LEU A 139 11.14 11.74 -3.73
CA LEU A 139 12.03 10.64 -4.08
C LEU A 139 12.27 10.46 -5.59
N SER A 140 11.87 11.43 -6.43
CA SER A 140 12.03 11.34 -7.89
C SER A 140 13.46 11.07 -8.33
N SER A 141 14.46 11.65 -7.65
CA SER A 141 15.88 11.46 -7.96
C SER A 141 16.41 10.06 -7.62
N ARG A 142 15.69 9.31 -6.81
CA ARG A 142 16.03 7.93 -6.42
C ARG A 142 15.31 6.89 -7.30
N LEU A 143 14.28 7.30 -8.03
CA LEU A 143 13.52 6.44 -8.95
C LEU A 143 14.25 6.29 -10.28
N ALA A 144 14.88 5.14 -10.49
CA ALA A 144 15.60 4.83 -11.73
C ALA A 144 14.63 4.59 -12.91
N GLY A 145 13.49 3.94 -12.65
CA GLY A 145 12.52 3.67 -13.71
C GLY A 145 11.30 2.88 -13.26
N VAL A 146 10.39 2.70 -14.22
CA VAL A 146 9.20 1.86 -14.05
C VAL A 146 9.12 0.93 -15.26
N GLY A 147 9.41 -0.35 -15.05
CA GLY A 147 9.25 -1.41 -16.03
C GLY A 147 7.81 -1.94 -16.08
N ARG A 148 7.47 -2.63 -17.15
CA ARG A 148 6.14 -3.22 -17.32
C ARG A 148 6.27 -4.68 -17.76
N MET A 149 5.56 -5.57 -17.10
CA MET A 149 5.35 -6.94 -17.57
C MET A 149 4.35 -6.94 -18.74
N ASP A 150 4.57 -7.81 -19.69
CA ASP A 150 3.63 -8.01 -20.80
C ASP A 150 2.53 -9.01 -20.38
N LEU A 151 1.49 -8.47 -19.73
CA LEU A 151 0.31 -9.20 -19.32
C LEU A 151 -0.94 -8.46 -19.81
N ASP A 152 -1.84 -9.20 -20.46
CA ASP A 152 -3.07 -8.63 -20.99
C ASP A 152 -3.99 -8.10 -19.89
N ARG A 153 -4.11 -8.86 -18.79
CA ARG A 153 -5.00 -8.52 -17.68
C ARG A 153 -4.38 -8.86 -16.35
N ILE A 154 -4.61 -7.99 -15.33
CA ILE A 154 -4.21 -8.24 -13.94
C ILE A 154 -4.84 -9.54 -13.38
N LEU A 155 -6.04 -9.93 -13.88
CA LEU A 155 -6.72 -11.17 -13.49
C LEU A 155 -5.92 -12.43 -13.86
N ASP A 156 -5.03 -12.35 -14.86
CA ASP A 156 -4.22 -13.48 -15.30
C ASP A 156 -3.17 -13.87 -14.25
N MET A 157 -2.86 -12.95 -13.32
CA MET A 157 -2.05 -13.25 -12.13
C MET A 157 -2.72 -14.24 -11.17
N ASN A 158 -4.06 -14.33 -11.19
CA ASN A 158 -4.81 -15.16 -10.23
C ASN A 158 -4.51 -16.66 -10.42
N ALA A 159 -4.22 -17.09 -11.63
CA ALA A 159 -3.84 -18.48 -11.93
C ALA A 159 -2.55 -18.90 -11.20
N GLY A 160 -1.60 -17.97 -11.01
CA GLY A 160 -0.33 -18.25 -10.31
C GLY A 160 -0.49 -18.58 -8.83
N PHE A 161 -1.61 -18.25 -8.20
CA PHE A 161 -1.87 -18.63 -6.81
C PHE A 161 -2.33 -20.09 -6.68
N ALA A 162 -2.97 -20.64 -7.72
CA ALA A 162 -3.45 -22.02 -7.74
C ALA A 162 -2.46 -22.99 -8.39
N ASP A 163 -1.71 -22.53 -9.41
CA ASP A 163 -0.81 -23.34 -10.21
C ASP A 163 0.67 -22.93 -9.98
N PRO A 164 1.50 -23.79 -9.36
CA PRO A 164 2.93 -23.54 -9.16
C PRO A 164 3.72 -23.31 -10.46
N ALA A 165 3.39 -23.99 -11.56
CA ALA A 165 4.07 -23.81 -12.83
C ALA A 165 3.78 -22.42 -13.41
N ARG A 166 2.52 -22.01 -13.38
CA ARG A 166 2.12 -20.65 -13.81
C ARG A 166 2.71 -19.56 -12.90
N ARG A 167 2.83 -19.83 -11.60
CA ARG A 167 3.52 -18.94 -10.66
C ARG A 167 4.96 -18.70 -11.05
N GLN A 168 5.68 -19.77 -11.38
CA GLN A 168 7.08 -19.67 -11.80
C GLN A 168 7.22 -18.91 -13.13
N GLU A 169 6.36 -19.15 -14.12
CA GLU A 169 6.34 -18.39 -15.35
C GLU A 169 6.15 -16.89 -15.13
N LEU A 170 5.22 -16.51 -14.23
CA LEU A 170 4.96 -15.11 -13.90
C LEU A 170 6.14 -14.48 -13.14
N ALA A 171 6.80 -15.25 -12.29
CA ALA A 171 7.99 -14.81 -11.57
C ALA A 171 9.18 -14.59 -12.53
N GLU A 172 9.39 -15.48 -13.49
CA GLU A 172 10.41 -15.30 -14.54
C GLU A 172 10.11 -14.08 -15.42
N ALA A 173 8.86 -13.89 -15.85
CA ALA A 173 8.46 -12.70 -16.61
C ALA A 173 8.69 -11.40 -15.84
N PHE A 174 8.52 -11.41 -14.51
CA PHE A 174 8.90 -10.27 -13.65
C PHE A 174 10.41 -10.04 -13.67
N LEU A 175 11.21 -11.10 -13.52
CA LEU A 175 12.67 -11.02 -13.49
C LEU A 175 13.24 -10.56 -14.84
N ASP A 176 12.64 -10.94 -15.97
CA ASP A 176 13.05 -10.47 -17.30
C ASP A 176 12.94 -8.94 -17.43
N VAL A 177 11.90 -8.36 -16.85
CA VAL A 177 11.71 -6.90 -16.82
C VAL A 177 12.62 -6.22 -15.78
N ALA A 178 12.87 -6.89 -14.65
CA ALA A 178 13.67 -6.35 -13.56
C ALA A 178 15.17 -6.33 -13.83
N ASP A 179 15.66 -7.21 -14.71
CA ASP A 179 17.09 -7.41 -14.98
C ASP A 179 17.63 -6.62 -16.18
N THR A 180 17.15 -5.40 -16.41
CA THR A 180 17.69 -4.52 -17.46
C THR A 180 19.12 -4.06 -17.16
N PRO A 181 19.91 -3.59 -18.14
CA PRO A 181 21.25 -3.03 -17.88
C PRO A 181 21.25 -1.86 -16.89
N GLU A 182 20.19 -1.05 -16.92
CA GLU A 182 19.97 0.11 -16.05
C GLU A 182 19.13 -0.24 -14.82
N ALA A 183 19.09 -1.53 -14.45
CA ALA A 183 18.31 -1.99 -13.29
C ALA A 183 18.73 -1.25 -12.01
N PRO A 184 17.76 -0.84 -11.18
CA PRO A 184 18.04 -0.21 -9.89
C PRO A 184 18.62 -1.23 -8.90
N GLU A 185 19.20 -0.73 -7.79
CA GLU A 185 19.70 -1.60 -6.72
C GLU A 185 18.56 -2.30 -5.95
N VAL A 186 17.36 -1.69 -5.94
CA VAL A 186 16.16 -2.26 -5.34
C VAL A 186 15.00 -2.22 -6.33
N VAL A 187 14.39 -3.36 -6.57
CA VAL A 187 13.19 -3.49 -7.42
C VAL A 187 11.96 -3.68 -6.54
N ILE A 188 10.97 -2.82 -6.69
CA ILE A 188 9.70 -2.91 -5.99
C ILE A 188 8.65 -3.51 -6.94
N ALA A 189 7.99 -4.58 -6.53
CA ALA A 189 6.86 -5.11 -7.28
C ALA A 189 5.68 -4.13 -7.26
N GLY A 190 5.12 -3.82 -8.43
CA GLY A 190 4.17 -2.73 -8.62
C GLY A 190 2.73 -3.08 -8.24
N GLY A 191 2.52 -3.79 -7.14
CA GLY A 191 1.20 -4.08 -6.58
C GLY A 191 1.18 -5.25 -5.60
N GLY A 192 0.26 -5.23 -4.64
CA GLY A 192 0.15 -6.25 -3.59
C GLY A 192 -0.07 -7.67 -4.12
N VAL A 193 -0.78 -7.81 -5.24
CA VAL A 193 -1.01 -9.11 -5.90
C VAL A 193 0.32 -9.69 -6.38
N MET A 194 1.14 -8.88 -7.06
CA MET A 194 2.47 -9.30 -7.53
C MET A 194 3.41 -9.58 -6.35
N MET A 195 3.39 -8.75 -5.31
CA MET A 195 4.20 -8.96 -4.10
C MET A 195 3.89 -10.30 -3.44
N ALA A 196 2.62 -10.66 -3.33
CA ALA A 196 2.18 -11.93 -2.77
C ALA A 196 2.62 -13.12 -3.66
N LEU A 197 2.51 -13.00 -4.98
CA LEU A 197 2.92 -14.04 -5.92
C LEU A 197 4.44 -14.28 -5.87
N LEU A 198 5.24 -13.22 -5.88
CA LEU A 198 6.71 -13.32 -5.80
C LEU A 198 7.17 -13.88 -4.45
N ALA A 199 6.47 -13.56 -3.36
CA ALA A 199 6.75 -14.16 -2.06
C ALA A 199 6.51 -15.67 -2.05
N GLU A 200 5.40 -16.14 -2.63
CA GLU A 200 5.10 -17.57 -2.80
C GLU A 200 6.10 -18.28 -3.74
N ALA A 201 6.65 -17.56 -4.73
CA ALA A 201 7.70 -18.04 -5.62
C ALA A 201 9.12 -18.00 -4.99
N GLY A 202 9.27 -17.43 -3.79
CA GLY A 202 10.56 -17.28 -3.12
C GLY A 202 11.52 -16.27 -3.76
N VAL A 203 11.00 -15.33 -4.57
CA VAL A 203 11.82 -14.33 -5.27
C VAL A 203 12.15 -13.18 -4.34
N THR A 204 13.42 -13.09 -3.93
CA THR A 204 13.96 -12.03 -3.07
C THR A 204 15.07 -11.21 -3.73
N ARG A 205 15.60 -11.68 -4.87
CA ARG A 205 16.64 -11.01 -5.65
C ARG A 205 16.40 -11.21 -7.13
N THR A 206 16.85 -10.25 -7.93
CA THR A 206 16.96 -10.41 -9.38
C THR A 206 18.17 -11.30 -9.70
N ARG A 207 18.29 -11.78 -10.94
CA ARG A 207 19.43 -12.58 -11.41
C ARG A 207 20.75 -11.81 -11.35
N LYS A 208 20.69 -10.46 -11.44
CA LYS A 208 21.84 -9.54 -11.32
C LYS A 208 22.12 -9.09 -9.89
N GLY A 209 21.36 -9.59 -8.90
CA GLY A 209 21.62 -9.37 -7.49
C GLY A 209 20.91 -8.17 -6.86
N ALA A 210 20.10 -7.41 -7.60
CA ALA A 210 19.26 -6.36 -7.02
C ALA A 210 18.25 -6.97 -6.04
N THR A 211 17.98 -6.30 -4.93
CA THR A 211 16.96 -6.76 -3.99
C THR A 211 15.56 -6.61 -4.58
N VAL A 212 14.75 -7.66 -4.56
CA VAL A 212 13.31 -7.59 -4.85
C VAL A 212 12.57 -7.32 -3.56
N LEU A 213 12.12 -6.08 -3.37
CA LEU A 213 11.45 -5.66 -2.15
C LEU A 213 9.97 -6.05 -2.17
N ASN A 214 9.57 -6.85 -1.19
CA ASN A 214 8.17 -7.06 -0.87
C ASN A 214 7.64 -5.88 -0.05
N GLY A 215 6.89 -4.98 -0.69
CA GLY A 215 6.32 -3.80 -0.04
C GLY A 215 5.32 -4.12 1.06
N VAL A 216 4.63 -5.27 1.00
CA VAL A 216 3.71 -5.70 2.08
C VAL A 216 4.50 -6.00 3.35
N LEU A 217 5.68 -6.63 3.24
CA LEU A 217 6.58 -6.85 4.37
C LEU A 217 7.00 -5.51 5.00
N SER A 218 7.50 -4.58 4.19
CA SER A 218 7.91 -3.26 4.72
C SER A 218 6.74 -2.49 5.31
N LEU A 219 5.55 -2.55 4.71
CA LEU A 219 4.36 -1.86 5.21
C LEU A 219 3.99 -2.34 6.62
N VAL A 220 3.97 -3.65 6.87
CA VAL A 220 3.65 -4.20 8.20
C VAL A 220 4.73 -3.85 9.21
N LYS A 221 6.01 -4.08 8.89
CA LYS A 221 7.11 -3.81 9.83
C LYS A 221 7.26 -2.33 10.15
N MET A 222 7.08 -1.45 9.17
CA MET A 222 7.09 -0.02 9.41
C MET A 222 5.86 0.45 10.20
N ALA A 223 4.69 -0.21 10.03
CA ALA A 223 3.52 0.09 10.84
C ALA A 223 3.70 -0.30 12.31
N GLU A 224 4.26 -1.48 12.59
CA GLU A 224 4.62 -1.89 13.95
C GLU A 224 5.61 -0.91 14.60
N ALA A 225 6.60 -0.46 13.85
CA ALA A 225 7.54 0.58 14.30
C ALA A 225 6.84 1.93 14.52
N ALA A 226 5.97 2.34 13.59
CA ALA A 226 5.22 3.60 13.68
C ALA A 226 4.32 3.64 14.92
N VAL A 227 3.61 2.55 15.23
CA VAL A 227 2.79 2.45 16.45
C VAL A 227 3.66 2.57 17.70
N ARG A 228 4.82 1.93 17.73
CA ARG A 228 5.74 2.05 18.88
C ARG A 228 6.28 3.47 19.02
N MET A 229 6.64 4.12 17.91
CA MET A 229 7.08 5.52 17.92
C MET A 229 5.94 6.44 18.32
N ASP A 230 4.73 6.23 17.83
CA ASP A 230 3.55 7.02 18.19
C ASP A 230 3.28 7.01 19.72
N ARG A 231 3.34 5.83 20.31
CA ARG A 231 3.21 5.67 21.78
C ARG A 231 4.31 6.41 22.54
N LEU A 232 5.54 6.40 22.05
CA LEU A 232 6.68 7.15 22.66
C LEU A 232 6.56 8.67 22.46
N LEU A 233 5.94 9.11 21.36
CA LEU A 233 5.71 10.51 21.03
C LEU A 233 4.38 11.06 21.60
N GLY A 234 3.67 10.27 22.41
CA GLY A 234 2.39 10.68 22.99
C GLY A 234 1.28 10.91 21.96
N GLY A 235 1.24 10.11 20.88
CA GLY A 235 0.23 10.23 19.83
C GLY A 235 0.60 11.24 18.73
N ALA A 236 1.86 11.64 18.60
CA ALA A 236 2.30 12.68 17.67
C ALA A 236 3.09 12.16 16.45
N PHE A 237 2.92 10.90 16.06
CA PHE A 237 3.60 10.33 14.89
C PHE A 237 3.27 11.09 13.60
N THR A 238 1.98 11.35 13.35
CA THR A 238 1.56 12.16 12.21
C THR A 238 1.49 13.63 12.63
N SER A 239 2.33 14.47 12.02
CA SER A 239 2.28 15.92 12.25
C SER A 239 0.91 16.48 11.85
N LYS A 240 0.22 17.12 12.79
CA LYS A 240 -1.06 17.83 12.56
C LYS A 240 -0.83 19.31 12.25
N ARG A 241 0.23 19.61 11.47
CA ARG A 241 0.56 20.96 11.04
C ARG A 241 0.53 21.04 9.51
N LEU A 242 0.00 22.10 8.97
CA LEU A 242 -0.10 22.37 7.52
C LEU A 242 -0.88 21.28 6.78
N THR A 243 -0.22 20.42 5.99
CA THR A 243 -0.85 19.45 5.07
C THR A 243 -1.82 18.50 5.76
N ALA A 244 -1.53 18.04 6.97
CA ALA A 244 -2.39 17.13 7.71
C ALA A 244 -3.08 17.79 8.92
N ALA A 245 -3.16 19.12 8.92
CA ALA A 245 -3.91 19.87 9.94
C ALA A 245 -5.42 19.78 9.64
N PRO A 246 -6.24 19.20 10.54
CA PRO A 246 -7.69 19.25 10.40
C PRO A 246 -8.21 20.68 10.60
N PRO A 247 -9.40 21.02 10.06
CA PRO A 247 -10.05 22.28 10.42
C PRO A 247 -10.29 22.41 11.91
N GLY A 248 -10.17 23.62 12.44
CA GLY A 248 -10.51 23.87 13.84
C GLY A 248 -12.03 23.69 14.14
N PRO A 249 -12.42 23.56 15.42
CA PRO A 249 -13.80 23.30 15.80
C PRO A 249 -14.82 24.29 15.21
N ASP A 250 -14.47 25.57 15.19
CA ASP A 250 -15.34 26.62 14.63
C ASP A 250 -15.50 26.46 13.11
N GLN A 251 -14.42 26.12 12.40
CA GLN A 251 -14.43 25.85 10.97
C GLN A 251 -15.24 24.59 10.65
N ILE A 252 -15.14 23.55 11.46
CA ILE A 252 -15.95 22.33 11.31
C ILE A 252 -17.44 22.68 11.49
N ALA A 253 -17.79 23.50 12.49
CA ALA A 253 -19.15 23.93 12.73
C ALA A 253 -19.69 24.76 11.54
N GLU A 254 -18.86 25.61 10.94
CA GLU A 254 -19.20 26.37 9.74
C GLU A 254 -19.39 25.47 8.53
N ILE A 255 -18.46 24.55 8.25
CA ILE A 255 -18.55 23.57 7.18
C ILE A 255 -19.85 22.77 7.28
N ARG A 256 -20.20 22.27 8.46
CA ARG A 256 -21.42 21.49 8.69
C ARG A 256 -22.69 22.31 8.47
N ARG A 257 -22.65 23.60 8.78
CA ARG A 257 -23.80 24.49 8.52
C ARG A 257 -24.10 24.62 7.03
N PHE A 258 -23.07 24.69 6.17
CA PHE A 258 -23.22 24.88 4.73
C PHE A 258 -23.30 23.58 3.93
N CYS A 259 -22.57 22.54 4.34
CA CYS A 259 -22.38 21.31 3.57
C CYS A 259 -23.00 20.08 4.24
N GLY A 260 -23.57 20.20 5.45
CA GLY A 260 -24.01 19.06 6.24
C GLY A 260 -22.84 18.34 6.93
N ASP A 261 -23.07 17.12 7.43
CA ASP A 261 -22.09 16.35 8.20
C ASP A 261 -21.07 15.63 7.28
N VAL A 262 -20.35 16.43 6.49
CA VAL A 262 -19.40 15.93 5.47
C VAL A 262 -17.97 15.78 5.99
N TYR A 263 -17.59 16.52 7.05
CA TYR A 263 -16.26 16.38 7.64
C TYR A 263 -16.32 15.46 8.86
N PRO A 264 -15.46 14.40 8.93
CA PRO A 264 -15.50 13.44 10.03
C PRO A 264 -15.15 14.12 11.35
N THR A 265 -15.71 13.59 12.43
CA THR A 265 -15.30 13.98 13.78
C THR A 265 -13.92 13.36 14.02
N VAL A 266 -12.90 14.20 14.14
CA VAL A 266 -11.56 13.78 14.59
C VAL A 266 -11.67 13.62 16.11
N SER A 267 -11.81 12.38 16.56
CA SER A 267 -11.86 12.03 18.01
C SER A 267 -10.49 11.61 18.48
#